data_9ed52ceffd0e8e178897af434cec8232
#
_entry.id   9ed52ceffd0e8e178897af434cec8232
#
_cell.length_a   1.000
_cell.length_b   1.000
_cell.length_c   1.000
_cell.angle_alpha   90.00
_cell.angle_beta   90.00
_cell.angle_gamma   90.00
#
_symmetry.space_group_name_H-M   'P 1'
#
loop_
_entity.id
_entity.type
_entity.pdbx_description
1 polymer ?
#
loop_
_entity_poly.entity_id
_entity_poly.type
_entity_poly.pdbx_seq_one_letter_code
_entity_poly.pdbx_strand_id
1 'polypeptide(L)'
;MREQIHEVLEAARKAAADGLAALVRPFGERAVNVRTECVKGDPRIVIPRYATTRKVDLVVMGTVGRSGLAGFLMGNTAEAVLRELRGSVLAIKPAGFVTPVMLPEHVERSVGV
;
A
#
# COMPACT_ATOMS: atom_id res chain seq x y z
N MET A 1 -33.61 5.68 3.68
CA MET A 1 -32.50 4.72 3.80
C MET A 1 -31.45 4.86 2.70
N ARG A 2 -31.83 4.92 1.43
CA ARG A 2 -30.88 5.11 0.29
C ARG A 2 -30.13 6.44 0.36
N GLU A 3 -30.80 7.53 0.71
CA GLU A 3 -30.19 8.87 0.83
C GLU A 3 -29.15 8.92 1.95
N GLN A 4 -29.43 8.30 3.10
CA GLN A 4 -28.51 8.23 4.23
C GLN A 4 -27.24 7.43 3.89
N ILE A 5 -27.39 6.32 3.17
CA ILE A 5 -26.25 5.52 2.71
C ILE A 5 -25.41 6.33 1.72
N HIS A 6 -26.06 7.03 0.80
CA HIS A 6 -25.38 7.88 -0.18
C HIS A 6 -24.58 8.98 0.50
N GLU A 7 -25.15 9.66 1.48
CA GLU A 7 -24.45 10.70 2.27
C GLU A 7 -23.24 10.15 3.00
N VAL A 8 -23.36 8.97 3.62
CA VAL A 8 -22.25 8.32 4.31
C VAL A 8 -21.13 7.95 3.35
N LEU A 9 -21.46 7.43 2.18
CA LEU A 9 -20.47 7.06 1.15
C LEU A 9 -19.77 8.29 0.59
N GLU A 10 -20.50 9.38 0.35
CA GLU A 10 -19.90 10.62 -0.13
C GLU A 10 -19.00 11.28 0.92
N ALA A 11 -19.40 11.23 2.19
CA ALA A 11 -18.56 11.71 3.29
C ALA A 11 -17.27 10.88 3.41
N ALA A 12 -17.36 9.57 3.29
CA ALA A 12 -16.20 8.68 3.32
C ALA A 12 -15.26 8.92 2.13
N ARG A 13 -15.83 9.11 0.94
CA ARG A 13 -15.06 9.45 -0.27
C ARG A 13 -14.32 10.78 -0.13
N LYS A 14 -15.01 11.79 0.39
CA LYS A 14 -14.40 13.10 0.63
C LYS A 14 -13.26 13.01 1.65
N ALA A 15 -13.48 12.30 2.75
CA ALA A 15 -12.45 12.09 3.77
C ALA A 15 -11.21 11.38 3.19
N ALA A 16 -11.40 10.37 2.34
CA ALA A 16 -10.31 9.68 1.66
C ALA A 16 -9.57 10.60 0.70
N ALA A 17 -10.28 11.39 -0.10
CA ALA A 17 -9.68 12.35 -1.02
C ALA A 17 -8.89 13.44 -0.29
N ASP A 18 -9.43 13.98 0.81
CA ASP A 18 -8.75 14.96 1.65
C ASP A 18 -7.49 14.38 2.30
N GLY A 19 -7.55 13.12 2.75
CA GLY A 19 -6.40 12.40 3.30
C GLY A 19 -5.29 12.19 2.26
N LEU A 20 -5.62 11.83 1.05
CA LEU A 20 -4.66 11.70 -0.05
C LEU A 20 -4.03 13.05 -0.41
N ALA A 21 -4.81 14.11 -0.48
CA ALA A 21 -4.31 15.46 -0.74
C ALA A 21 -3.34 15.92 0.34
N ALA A 22 -3.66 15.65 1.60
CA ALA A 22 -2.80 15.97 2.73
C ALA A 22 -1.47 15.20 2.70
N LEU A 23 -1.49 13.93 2.29
CA LEU A 23 -0.28 13.11 2.13
C LEU A 23 0.66 13.65 1.04
N VAL A 24 0.11 14.12 -0.05
CA VAL A 24 0.90 14.58 -1.21
C VAL A 24 1.41 16.00 -1.04
N ARG A 25 0.70 16.84 -0.29
CA ARG A 25 1.02 18.26 -0.13
C ARG A 25 2.49 18.55 0.23
N PRO A 26 3.13 17.85 1.19
CA PRO A 26 4.53 18.12 1.53
C PRO A 26 5.51 17.86 0.38
N PHE A 27 5.11 17.09 -0.60
CA PHE A 27 5.94 16.70 -1.75
C PHE A 27 5.59 17.46 -3.03
N GLY A 28 4.60 18.36 -2.98
CA GLY A 28 4.02 19.01 -4.17
C GLY A 28 5.02 19.74 -5.05
N GLU A 29 6.08 20.34 -4.49
CA GLU A 29 7.13 21.01 -5.25
C GLU A 29 8.19 20.04 -5.80
N ARG A 30 8.30 18.85 -5.20
CA ARG A 30 9.30 17.84 -5.57
C ARG A 30 8.73 16.72 -6.41
N ALA A 31 7.43 16.51 -6.32
CA ALA A 31 6.76 15.42 -6.99
C ALA A 31 6.30 15.85 -8.37
N VAL A 32 7.07 15.49 -9.37
CA VAL A 32 6.68 15.68 -10.77
C VAL A 32 5.62 14.64 -11.12
N ASN A 33 4.45 15.09 -11.54
CA ASN A 33 3.37 14.23 -12.03
C ASN A 33 2.73 13.27 -11.00
N VAL A 34 2.52 13.72 -9.77
CA VAL A 34 1.73 12.95 -8.81
C VAL A 34 0.24 13.09 -9.12
N ARG A 35 -0.43 11.95 -9.28
CA ARG A 35 -1.88 11.86 -9.41
C ARG A 35 -2.44 11.12 -8.23
N THR A 36 -3.51 11.63 -7.64
CA THR A 36 -4.24 10.94 -6.58
C THR A 36 -5.57 10.43 -7.13
N GLU A 37 -5.90 9.21 -6.81
CA GLU A 37 -7.18 8.60 -7.18
C GLU A 37 -7.77 7.85 -5.99
N CYS A 38 -9.08 7.98 -5.83
CA CYS A 38 -9.84 7.23 -4.85
C CYS A 38 -10.80 6.32 -5.59
N VAL A 39 -10.54 5.03 -5.54
CA VAL A 39 -11.30 4.01 -6.26
C VAL A 39 -12.13 3.20 -5.29
N LYS A 40 -13.43 3.09 -5.56
CA LYS A 40 -14.35 2.29 -4.75
C LYS A 40 -14.16 0.80 -5.05
N GLY A 41 -14.16 0.00 -4.00
CA GLY A 41 -14.11 -1.45 -4.11
C GLY A 41 -13.23 -2.10 -3.06
N ASP A 42 -13.13 -3.41 -3.12
CA ASP A 42 -12.22 -4.18 -2.26
C ASP A 42 -10.78 -3.98 -2.76
N PRO A 43 -9.89 -3.44 -1.94
CA PRO A 43 -8.50 -3.17 -2.36
C PRO A 43 -7.76 -4.42 -2.83
N ARG A 44 -8.09 -5.59 -2.30
CA ARG A 44 -7.48 -6.87 -2.73
C ARG A 44 -7.75 -7.19 -4.20
N ILE A 45 -8.86 -6.71 -4.72
CA ILE A 45 -9.30 -6.91 -6.10
C ILE A 45 -8.94 -5.69 -6.95
N VAL A 46 -9.21 -4.49 -6.43
CA VAL A 46 -9.05 -3.23 -7.16
C VAL A 46 -7.59 -2.94 -7.47
N ILE A 47 -6.68 -3.14 -6.51
CA ILE A 47 -5.27 -2.78 -6.70
C ILE A 47 -4.61 -3.60 -7.81
N PRO A 48 -4.69 -4.93 -7.84
CA PRO A 48 -4.11 -5.71 -8.93
C PRO A 48 -4.73 -5.38 -10.30
N ARG A 49 -6.04 -5.19 -10.33
CA ARG A 49 -6.75 -4.82 -11.56
C ARG A 49 -6.32 -3.45 -12.07
N TYR A 50 -6.25 -2.47 -11.21
CA TYR A 50 -5.79 -1.13 -11.53
C TYR A 50 -4.36 -1.15 -12.07
N ALA A 51 -3.46 -1.81 -11.39
CA ALA A 51 -2.07 -1.93 -11.82
C ALA A 51 -1.93 -2.57 -13.20
N THR A 52 -2.70 -3.61 -13.47
CA THR A 52 -2.69 -4.29 -14.78
C THR A 52 -3.29 -3.40 -15.88
N THR A 53 -4.44 -2.79 -15.61
CA THR A 53 -5.14 -1.94 -16.59
C THR A 53 -4.34 -0.70 -16.96
N ARG A 54 -3.68 -0.10 -15.99
CA ARG A 54 -2.86 1.12 -16.16
C ARG A 54 -1.41 0.82 -16.53
N LYS A 55 -1.04 -0.45 -16.69
CA LYS A 55 0.33 -0.88 -17.00
C LYS A 55 1.36 -0.29 -16.05
N VAL A 56 1.09 -0.40 -14.77
CA VAL A 56 1.96 0.10 -13.71
C VAL A 56 3.23 -0.72 -13.66
N ASP A 57 4.38 -0.07 -13.67
CA ASP A 57 5.70 -0.72 -13.65
C ASP A 57 6.10 -1.19 -12.26
N LEU A 58 5.75 -0.42 -11.24
CA LEU A 58 6.10 -0.69 -9.84
C LEU A 58 4.96 -0.30 -8.92
N VAL A 59 4.54 -1.22 -8.07
CA VAL A 59 3.63 -0.94 -6.95
C VAL A 59 4.43 -0.81 -5.67
N VAL A 60 4.27 0.30 -4.99
CA VAL A 60 4.88 0.55 -3.67
C VAL A 60 3.79 0.51 -2.62
N MET A 61 3.95 -0.33 -1.61
CA MET A 61 2.91 -0.52 -0.60
C MET A 61 3.49 -0.92 0.75
N GLY A 62 2.75 -0.63 1.81
CA GLY A 62 3.03 -1.17 3.13
C GLY A 62 2.59 -2.64 3.23
N THR A 63 3.15 -3.36 4.17
CA THR A 63 2.82 -4.78 4.39
C THR A 63 1.91 -5.03 5.58
N VAL A 64 1.70 -4.02 6.42
CA VAL A 64 0.94 -4.13 7.67
C VAL A 64 -0.21 -3.13 7.66
N GLY A 65 -1.40 -3.59 8.08
CA GLY A 65 -2.55 -2.73 8.26
C GLY A 65 -2.46 -1.88 9.53
N ARG A 66 -3.49 -1.04 9.74
CA ARG A 66 -3.58 -0.10 10.88
C ARG A 66 -3.52 -0.75 12.26
N SER A 67 -3.87 -2.01 12.38
CA SER A 67 -3.88 -2.72 13.66
C SER A 67 -2.49 -3.06 14.20
N GLY A 68 -1.43 -2.86 13.42
CA GLY A 68 -0.06 -2.89 13.88
C GLY A 68 0.31 -4.07 14.76
N LEU A 69 -0.25 -5.25 14.51
CA LEU A 69 0.13 -6.45 15.26
C LEU A 69 1.62 -6.71 15.03
N ALA A 70 2.37 -6.63 16.11
CA ALA A 70 3.79 -6.94 16.11
C ALA A 70 3.98 -8.39 15.66
N GLY A 71 4.80 -8.62 14.64
CA GLY A 71 5.16 -9.95 14.18
C GLY A 71 4.91 -10.21 12.71
N PHE A 72 4.74 -11.46 12.37
CA PHE A 72 4.72 -12.03 11.04
C PHE A 72 3.52 -11.70 10.14
N LEU A 73 2.52 -11.02 10.66
CA LEU A 73 1.27 -10.87 9.94
C LEU A 73 1.39 -9.84 8.82
N MET A 74 1.53 -10.34 7.62
CA MET A 74 1.27 -9.56 6.42
C MET A 74 -0.23 -9.27 6.35
N GLY A 75 -0.61 -8.02 6.09
CA GLY A 75 -2.01 -7.64 5.92
C GLY A 75 -2.65 -8.36 4.73
N ASN A 76 -3.96 -8.61 4.83
CA ASN A 76 -4.70 -9.32 3.78
C ASN A 76 -4.60 -8.66 2.40
N THR A 77 -4.62 -7.34 2.37
CA THR A 77 -4.47 -6.58 1.12
C THR A 77 -3.10 -6.79 0.50
N ALA A 78 -2.04 -6.68 1.30
CA ALA A 78 -0.67 -6.87 0.84
C ALA A 78 -0.46 -8.29 0.31
N GLU A 79 -0.95 -9.29 1.01
CA GLU A 79 -0.88 -10.69 0.58
C GLU A 79 -1.58 -10.91 -0.76
N ALA A 80 -2.79 -10.38 -0.92
CA ALA A 80 -3.56 -10.50 -2.15
C ALA A 80 -2.85 -9.81 -3.33
N VAL A 81 -2.33 -8.61 -3.11
CA VAL A 81 -1.58 -7.87 -4.14
C VAL A 81 -0.33 -8.63 -4.57
N LEU A 82 0.44 -9.13 -3.63
CA LEU A 82 1.65 -9.91 -3.92
C LEU A 82 1.35 -11.20 -4.70
N ARG A 83 0.21 -11.82 -4.42
CA ARG A 83 -0.23 -13.04 -5.11
C ARG A 83 -0.71 -12.78 -6.53
N GLU A 84 -1.47 -11.73 -6.74
CA GLU A 84 -2.19 -11.47 -7.98
C GLU A 84 -1.43 -10.55 -8.94
N LEU A 85 -0.52 -9.72 -8.43
CA LEU A 85 0.20 -8.76 -9.25
C LEU A 85 1.28 -9.45 -10.09
N ARG A 86 1.30 -9.16 -11.37
CA ARG A 86 2.30 -9.67 -12.31
C ARG A 86 3.48 -8.73 -12.53
N GLY A 87 3.49 -7.59 -11.87
CA GLY A 87 4.55 -6.59 -11.96
C GLY A 87 5.50 -6.62 -10.78
N SER A 88 6.31 -5.60 -10.68
CA SER A 88 7.23 -5.40 -9.56
C SER A 88 6.53 -4.77 -8.37
N VAL A 89 6.86 -5.22 -7.16
CA VAL A 89 6.33 -4.68 -5.91
C VAL A 89 7.48 -4.32 -4.99
N LEU A 90 7.44 -3.12 -4.45
CA LEU A 90 8.28 -2.70 -3.34
C LEU A 90 7.44 -2.70 -2.06
N ALA A 91 7.69 -3.66 -1.21
CA ALA A 91 7.01 -3.80 0.07
C ALA A 91 7.80 -3.08 1.16
N ILE A 92 7.18 -2.09 1.79
CA ILE A 92 7.81 -1.30 2.85
C ILE A 92 7.33 -1.82 4.20
N LYS A 93 8.27 -2.17 5.06
CA LYS A 93 8.00 -2.62 6.41
C LYS A 93 7.97 -1.43 7.38
N PRO A 94 7.19 -1.51 8.47
CA PRO A 94 7.17 -0.45 9.46
C PRO A 94 8.53 -0.28 10.12
N ALA A 95 8.80 0.92 10.61
CA ALA A 95 10.00 1.21 11.39
C ALA A 95 10.08 0.27 12.61
N GLY A 96 11.26 -0.24 12.90
CA GLY A 96 11.46 -1.18 14.00
C GLY A 96 11.10 -2.63 13.70
N PHE A 97 10.74 -2.94 12.46
CA PHE A 97 10.51 -4.32 12.05
C PHE A 97 11.79 -5.13 12.17
N VAL A 98 11.71 -6.24 12.90
CA VAL A 98 12.81 -7.21 13.01
C VAL A 98 12.37 -8.50 12.32
N THR A 99 13.15 -8.93 11.33
CA THR A 99 12.86 -10.20 10.67
C THR A 99 13.10 -11.37 11.63
N PRO A 100 12.16 -12.29 11.76
CA PRO A 100 12.36 -13.50 12.52
C PRO A 100 13.14 -14.57 11.75
N VAL A 101 13.42 -14.34 10.49
CA VAL A 101 14.22 -15.26 9.67
C VAL A 101 15.69 -15.10 10.07
N MET A 102 16.29 -16.16 10.59
CA MET A 102 17.72 -16.19 10.87
C MET A 102 18.48 -16.36 9.56
N LEU A 103 19.33 -15.38 9.24
CA LEU A 103 20.22 -15.49 8.09
C LEU A 103 21.38 -16.44 8.43
N PRO A 104 21.78 -17.31 7.52
CA PRO A 104 22.99 -18.12 7.70
C PRO A 104 24.23 -17.22 7.86
N GLU A 105 25.14 -17.57 8.77
CA GLU A 105 26.34 -16.77 9.09
C GLU A 105 27.19 -16.38 7.86
N HIS A 106 27.19 -17.22 6.83
CA HIS A 106 27.96 -16.95 5.61
C HIS A 106 27.34 -15.84 4.72
N VAL A 107 26.07 -15.52 4.91
CA VAL A 107 25.42 -14.42 4.17
C VAL A 107 25.80 -13.07 4.76
N GLU A 108 26.05 -13.00 6.06
CA GLU A 108 26.48 -11.76 6.72
C GLU A 108 27.84 -11.27 6.22
N ARG A 109 28.74 -12.21 5.88
CA ARG A 109 30.09 -11.86 5.36
C ARG A 109 30.07 -11.30 3.94
N SER A 110 29.05 -11.58 3.14
CA SER A 110 28.96 -11.07 1.77
C SER A 110 28.28 -9.70 1.66
N VAL A 111 27.62 -9.24 2.72
CA VAL A 111 26.92 -7.95 2.76
C VAL A 111 27.75 -6.87 3.46
N GLY A 112 28.85 -7.22 4.10
CA GLY A 112 29.70 -6.34 4.89
C GLY A 112 30.85 -5.70 4.11
N VAL A 113 30.56 -5.16 2.91
CA VAL A 113 31.58 -4.43 2.13
C VAL A 113 31.24 -2.96 2.09
#